data_8acdc00bd5a05ca9e5eb7e2e0784e1f6
#
_entry.id   8acdc00bd5a05ca9e5eb7e2e0784e1f6
#
_cell.length_a   1.000
_cell.length_b   1.000
_cell.length_c   1.000
_cell.angle_alpha   90.00
_cell.angle_beta   90.00
_cell.angle_gamma   90.00
#
_symmetry.space_group_name_H-M   'P 1'
#
loop_
_entity.id
_entity.type
_entity.pdbx_description
1 polymer ?
#
loop_
_entity_poly.entity_id
_entity_poly.type
_entity_poly.pdbx_seq_one_letter_code
_entity_poly.pdbx_strand_id
1 'polypeptide(L)'
;MSLFQNVSFMTTNNPKIISEGLTYDDVLLVPHYSEVLPREVSTQSYFSRNIPLNVPIVSAAMDTVTESAMAIAIAREGGIGVLHKNMTIEEQALQVRKVKRAESGMIIDPVTLSLTSTVGDAKLCMKEHSIGGIPIVDDAGILKGIVTNRDLRFERDKNRPITQVMTGENLITAPEGISMKDAEKILESHKIEKLPVVNKDYKLVGLITFRDIANLQSKSVSNKDSIGRLRVAAALGVTLDAVERAEALVHAGVDAVVIDTAHGHTRGVVAVLKKVKERFPQLDVVVGNIATAEAAIYLAEAGADAVKVGIGPGSICTTRVVAGVGYPQLSAVMQVAAALKENNLQIPVIADGGIRYTGDIVKAIAAGADCVMLGSLLAGIKESPGETIIFEGRKFKSYRGMGSVEAMQHGSKDRYFQDVEDDIKKLVPEGIVGLSLIHI
;
A
#
# COMPACT_ATOMS: atom_id res chain seq x y z
N MET A 1 24.42 7.37 17.27
CA MET A 1 25.91 7.25 17.30
C MET A 1 26.31 6.35 16.14
N SER A 2 27.07 6.85 15.15
CA SER A 2 27.31 6.21 13.85
C SER A 2 28.05 4.87 14.01
N LEU A 3 27.37 3.75 13.67
CA LEU A 3 27.95 2.39 13.66
C LEU A 3 28.95 2.13 12.51
N PHE A 4 29.15 3.11 11.62
CA PHE A 4 29.99 2.99 10.42
C PHE A 4 31.08 4.06 10.34
N GLN A 5 31.69 4.44 11.46
CA GLN A 5 32.94 5.21 11.41
C GLN A 5 34.06 4.30 10.89
N ASN A 6 34.56 4.60 9.66
CA ASN A 6 35.72 4.01 8.98
C ASN A 6 35.46 2.76 8.11
N VAL A 7 34.49 2.77 7.20
CA VAL A 7 34.66 1.99 5.98
C VAL A 7 35.51 2.84 5.02
N SER A 8 36.82 2.68 5.09
CA SER A 8 37.73 3.20 4.07
C SER A 8 37.52 2.35 2.82
N PHE A 9 36.75 2.85 1.85
CA PHE A 9 36.68 2.24 0.52
C PHE A 9 38.08 2.37 -0.09
N MET A 10 38.72 1.22 -0.40
CA MET A 10 39.98 1.22 -1.12
C MET A 10 39.78 1.93 -2.45
N THR A 11 40.40 3.08 -2.65
CA THR A 11 40.44 3.76 -3.93
C THR A 11 41.31 2.93 -4.86
N THR A 12 40.66 2.31 -5.86
CA THR A 12 41.42 1.59 -6.90
C THR A 12 42.10 2.61 -7.79
N ASN A 13 43.36 2.33 -8.21
CA ASN A 13 44.11 3.20 -9.13
C ASN A 13 43.53 3.20 -10.57
N ASN A 14 42.40 2.54 -10.81
CA ASN A 14 41.76 2.48 -12.13
C ASN A 14 40.57 3.47 -12.18
N PRO A 15 40.63 4.51 -13.03
CA PRO A 15 39.58 5.54 -13.10
C PRO A 15 38.21 5.02 -13.56
N LYS A 16 38.15 3.77 -14.09
CA LYS A 16 36.92 3.11 -14.49
C LYS A 16 36.24 2.33 -13.35
N ILE A 17 36.95 2.11 -12.25
CA ILE A 17 36.41 1.44 -11.06
C ILE A 17 36.16 2.53 -9.99
N ILE A 18 34.89 2.81 -9.70
CA ILE A 18 34.49 3.87 -8.80
C ILE A 18 34.77 3.51 -7.33
N SER A 19 34.44 2.28 -6.93
CA SER A 19 34.62 1.76 -5.58
C SER A 19 34.38 0.27 -5.52
N GLU A 20 34.74 -0.38 -4.42
CA GLU A 20 34.23 -1.70 -4.04
C GLU A 20 32.83 -1.53 -3.46
N GLY A 21 31.93 -2.48 -3.76
CA GLY A 21 30.54 -2.44 -3.32
C GLY A 21 30.15 -3.73 -2.58
N LEU A 22 29.34 -3.59 -1.55
CA LEU A 22 28.87 -4.65 -0.67
C LEU A 22 27.39 -4.99 -0.91
N THR A 23 27.06 -6.27 -0.85
CA THR A 23 25.68 -6.79 -0.79
C THR A 23 25.36 -7.23 0.65
N TYR A 24 24.13 -7.68 0.89
CA TYR A 24 23.77 -8.17 2.23
C TYR A 24 24.54 -9.43 2.63
N ASP A 25 24.96 -10.24 1.67
CA ASP A 25 25.71 -11.48 1.93
C ASP A 25 27.16 -11.22 2.38
N ASP A 26 27.71 -10.05 2.08
CA ASP A 26 29.12 -9.71 2.33
C ASP A 26 29.39 -9.26 3.78
N VAL A 27 28.34 -8.99 4.56
CA VAL A 27 28.47 -8.39 5.88
C VAL A 27 27.64 -9.09 6.94
N LEU A 28 28.07 -8.91 8.19
CA LEU A 28 27.28 -9.24 9.41
C LEU A 28 27.27 -8.03 10.34
N LEU A 29 26.21 -7.90 11.11
CA LEU A 29 26.14 -6.92 12.19
C LEU A 29 26.87 -7.49 13.40
N VAL A 30 27.83 -6.70 13.91
CA VAL A 30 28.57 -7.09 15.10
C VAL A 30 27.73 -6.78 16.35
N PRO A 31 27.46 -7.75 17.24
CA PRO A 31 26.70 -7.50 18.45
C PRO A 31 27.48 -6.60 19.40
N HIS A 32 26.78 -5.63 20.00
CA HIS A 32 27.31 -4.72 20.99
C HIS A 32 26.55 -4.86 22.31
N TYR A 33 27.12 -4.33 23.38
CA TYR A 33 26.43 -4.20 24.65
C TYR A 33 25.10 -3.46 24.49
N SER A 34 24.04 -4.01 25.07
CA SER A 34 22.68 -3.46 25.01
C SER A 34 21.99 -3.60 26.35
N GLU A 35 21.28 -2.57 26.76
CA GLU A 35 20.35 -2.56 27.90
C GLU A 35 18.89 -2.67 27.44
N VAL A 36 18.64 -2.69 26.12
CA VAL A 36 17.32 -2.74 25.50
C VAL A 36 16.94 -4.19 25.21
N LEU A 37 15.81 -4.64 25.75
CA LEU A 37 15.26 -5.96 25.46
C LEU A 37 14.46 -5.95 24.13
N PRO A 38 14.39 -7.06 23.39
CA PRO A 38 13.66 -7.14 22.13
C PRO A 38 12.22 -6.64 22.20
N ARG A 39 11.52 -6.86 23.30
CA ARG A 39 10.14 -6.40 23.54
C ARG A 39 9.99 -4.88 23.72
N GLU A 40 11.10 -4.17 23.94
CA GLU A 40 11.15 -2.72 24.18
C GLU A 40 11.52 -1.94 22.92
N VAL A 41 11.86 -2.67 21.85
CA VAL A 41 12.24 -2.06 20.56
C VAL A 41 10.99 -1.61 19.83
N SER A 42 10.99 -0.33 19.39
CA SER A 42 10.01 0.19 18.44
C SER A 42 10.42 -0.15 17.01
N THR A 43 9.49 -0.73 16.23
CA THR A 43 9.67 -0.97 14.80
C THR A 43 9.09 0.15 13.93
N GLN A 44 8.61 1.22 14.55
CA GLN A 44 8.03 2.36 13.85
C GLN A 44 9.04 3.03 12.92
N SER A 45 8.58 3.36 11.73
CA SER A 45 9.37 3.99 10.68
C SER A 45 8.48 4.77 9.71
N TYR A 46 8.98 5.10 8.52
CA TYR A 46 8.24 5.84 7.50
C TYR A 46 8.36 5.18 6.13
N PHE A 47 7.24 5.18 5.38
CA PHE A 47 7.21 4.82 3.97
C PHE A 47 7.54 6.03 3.08
N SER A 48 6.99 7.17 3.43
CA SER A 48 7.21 8.45 2.79
C SER A 48 7.11 9.57 3.83
N ARG A 49 7.33 10.80 3.45
CA ARG A 49 7.38 11.98 4.34
C ARG A 49 6.21 12.01 5.35
N ASN A 50 4.99 11.69 4.90
CA ASN A 50 3.77 11.82 5.71
C ASN A 50 3.12 10.45 6.03
N ILE A 51 3.69 9.34 5.57
CA ILE A 51 3.13 8.00 5.77
C ILE A 51 3.98 7.20 6.76
N PRO A 52 3.58 7.15 8.03
CA PRO A 52 4.26 6.31 9.03
C PRO A 52 3.97 4.83 8.78
N LEU A 53 4.88 3.98 9.22
CA LEU A 53 4.76 2.53 9.31
C LEU A 53 4.93 2.10 10.77
N ASN A 54 4.13 1.13 11.22
CA ASN A 54 4.33 0.46 12.51
C ASN A 54 5.33 -0.70 12.39
N VAL A 55 5.43 -1.28 11.18
CA VAL A 55 6.44 -2.28 10.82
C VAL A 55 7.06 -1.86 9.49
N PRO A 56 8.41 -1.77 9.36
CA PRO A 56 9.09 -1.20 8.21
C PRO A 56 9.13 -2.13 7.00
N ILE A 57 8.00 -2.75 6.65
CA ILE A 57 7.86 -3.72 5.57
C ILE A 57 6.84 -3.24 4.55
N VAL A 58 7.24 -3.29 3.28
CA VAL A 58 6.44 -2.88 2.13
C VAL A 58 6.32 -4.06 1.15
N SER A 59 5.14 -4.36 0.62
CA SER A 59 5.01 -5.34 -0.47
C SER A 59 5.18 -4.69 -1.84
N ALA A 60 5.95 -5.37 -2.71
CA ALA A 60 6.40 -4.83 -3.99
C ALA A 60 5.27 -4.71 -5.02
N ALA A 61 5.36 -3.67 -5.86
CA ALA A 61 4.42 -3.38 -6.95
C ALA A 61 4.58 -4.35 -8.13
N MET A 62 4.34 -5.64 -7.89
CA MET A 62 4.49 -6.71 -8.87
C MET A 62 3.17 -7.46 -9.03
N ASP A 63 2.82 -7.80 -10.27
CA ASP A 63 1.53 -8.42 -10.61
C ASP A 63 1.34 -9.85 -10.10
N THR A 64 2.39 -10.46 -9.55
CA THR A 64 2.34 -11.73 -8.82
C THR A 64 2.60 -11.59 -7.31
N VAL A 65 2.63 -10.36 -6.78
CA VAL A 65 2.89 -10.08 -5.36
C VAL A 65 1.77 -9.26 -4.72
N THR A 66 1.44 -8.08 -5.26
CA THR A 66 0.58 -7.14 -4.54
C THR A 66 -0.66 -6.72 -5.32
N GLU A 67 -1.78 -7.33 -4.95
CA GLU A 67 -3.13 -6.83 -5.18
C GLU A 67 -3.82 -6.52 -3.84
N SER A 68 -5.13 -6.24 -3.84
CA SER A 68 -5.86 -5.83 -2.64
C SER A 68 -5.73 -6.81 -1.47
N ALA A 69 -5.71 -8.12 -1.71
CA ALA A 69 -5.59 -9.12 -0.64
C ALA A 69 -4.25 -8.99 0.11
N MET A 70 -3.15 -8.88 -0.62
CA MET A 70 -1.81 -8.65 -0.05
C MET A 70 -1.73 -7.28 0.63
N ALA A 71 -2.22 -6.22 -0.02
CA ALA A 71 -2.19 -4.87 0.53
C ALA A 71 -2.98 -4.78 1.86
N ILE A 72 -4.10 -5.48 1.97
CA ILE A 72 -4.87 -5.59 3.21
C ILE A 72 -4.06 -6.33 4.29
N ALA A 73 -3.49 -7.48 3.95
CA ALA A 73 -2.74 -8.28 4.91
C ALA A 73 -1.53 -7.53 5.48
N ILE A 74 -0.71 -6.92 4.60
CA ILE A 74 0.49 -6.20 5.03
C ILE A 74 0.15 -4.94 5.85
N ALA A 75 -0.93 -4.22 5.51
CA ALA A 75 -1.37 -3.07 6.27
C ALA A 75 -1.91 -3.47 7.65
N ARG A 76 -2.55 -4.63 7.78
CA ARG A 76 -2.98 -5.20 9.07
C ARG A 76 -1.83 -5.51 10.00
N GLU A 77 -0.70 -5.90 9.45
CA GLU A 77 0.53 -6.21 10.20
C GLU A 77 1.42 -4.96 10.37
N GLY A 78 0.94 -3.77 10.02
CA GLY A 78 1.62 -2.49 10.27
C GLY A 78 2.50 -1.95 9.16
N GLY A 79 2.63 -2.67 8.04
CA GLY A 79 3.32 -2.24 6.83
C GLY A 79 2.42 -1.50 5.85
N ILE A 80 2.80 -1.48 4.56
CA ILE A 80 1.99 -0.94 3.47
C ILE A 80 2.18 -1.76 2.19
N GLY A 81 1.11 -1.95 1.41
CA GLY A 81 1.18 -2.59 0.10
C GLY A 81 1.22 -1.57 -1.02
N VAL A 82 2.05 -1.83 -2.05
CA VAL A 82 2.05 -1.04 -3.27
C VAL A 82 1.37 -1.83 -4.39
N LEU A 83 0.17 -1.42 -4.77
CA LEU A 83 -0.58 -2.05 -5.86
C LEU A 83 0.13 -1.87 -7.20
N HIS A 84 0.27 -2.94 -7.97
CA HIS A 84 0.90 -2.87 -9.29
C HIS A 84 0.03 -2.15 -10.32
N LYS A 85 0.65 -1.70 -11.42
CA LYS A 85 -0.04 -0.97 -12.50
C LYS A 85 -0.38 -1.81 -13.74
N ASN A 86 -0.03 -3.10 -13.78
CA ASN A 86 -0.34 -4.02 -14.87
C ASN A 86 -1.84 -4.37 -14.91
N MET A 87 -2.67 -3.35 -14.99
CA MET A 87 -4.13 -3.38 -15.04
C MET A 87 -4.64 -2.01 -15.53
N THR A 88 -5.91 -1.93 -15.89
CA THR A 88 -6.52 -0.67 -16.28
C THR A 88 -6.55 0.33 -15.12
N ILE A 89 -6.80 1.61 -15.42
CA ILE A 89 -6.92 2.66 -14.40
C ILE A 89 -8.07 2.34 -13.44
N GLU A 90 -9.21 1.88 -13.99
CA GLU A 90 -10.42 1.54 -13.24
C GLU A 90 -10.20 0.34 -12.32
N GLU A 91 -9.51 -0.69 -12.81
CA GLU A 91 -9.17 -1.88 -12.02
C GLU A 91 -8.24 -1.52 -10.86
N GLN A 92 -7.19 -0.72 -11.10
CA GLN A 92 -6.28 -0.30 -10.05
C GLN A 92 -6.99 0.56 -8.99
N ALA A 93 -7.85 1.50 -9.42
CA ALA A 93 -8.69 2.27 -8.51
C ALA A 93 -9.67 1.39 -7.72
N LEU A 94 -10.21 0.31 -8.34
CA LEU A 94 -11.04 -0.67 -7.65
C LEU A 94 -10.24 -1.43 -6.58
N GLN A 95 -8.99 -1.80 -6.84
CA GLN A 95 -8.12 -2.44 -5.85
C GLN A 95 -7.88 -1.50 -4.64
N VAL A 96 -7.62 -0.20 -4.87
CA VAL A 96 -7.52 0.80 -3.80
C VAL A 96 -8.81 0.83 -2.97
N ARG A 97 -9.98 0.94 -3.62
CA ARG A 97 -11.27 0.95 -2.91
C ARG A 97 -11.50 -0.31 -2.07
N LYS A 98 -11.10 -1.50 -2.57
CA LYS A 98 -11.17 -2.76 -1.80
C LYS A 98 -10.35 -2.67 -0.51
N VAL A 99 -9.12 -2.15 -0.57
CA VAL A 99 -8.27 -1.98 0.62
C VAL A 99 -8.90 -0.99 1.60
N LYS A 100 -9.35 0.17 1.11
CA LYS A 100 -9.98 1.20 1.94
C LYS A 100 -11.27 0.75 2.63
N ARG A 101 -11.98 -0.20 2.03
CA ARG A 101 -13.22 -0.79 2.59
C ARG A 101 -12.98 -1.97 3.52
N ALA A 102 -11.81 -2.62 3.46
CA ALA A 102 -11.54 -3.86 4.19
C ALA A 102 -11.53 -3.69 5.71
N GLU A 103 -11.01 -2.57 6.19
CA GLU A 103 -11.13 -2.12 7.58
C GLU A 103 -11.40 -0.62 7.52
N SER A 104 -12.64 -0.29 7.58
CA SER A 104 -13.10 1.08 7.74
C SER A 104 -13.73 1.16 9.12
N GLY A 105 -13.29 2.08 9.94
CA GLY A 105 -14.01 2.43 11.16
C GLY A 105 -15.39 3.01 10.85
N MET A 106 -15.62 3.35 9.57
CA MET A 106 -16.89 3.80 9.02
C MET A 106 -17.15 3.09 7.69
N ILE A 107 -18.30 2.52 7.53
CA ILE A 107 -18.80 2.00 6.24
C ILE A 107 -19.16 3.19 5.36
N ILE A 108 -18.36 3.46 4.35
CA ILE A 108 -18.64 4.50 3.34
C ILE A 108 -19.65 3.94 2.35
N ASP A 109 -20.66 4.72 1.98
CA ASP A 109 -21.73 4.30 1.09
C ASP A 109 -22.42 3.01 1.58
N PRO A 110 -23.06 3.06 2.78
CA PRO A 110 -23.71 1.89 3.35
C PRO A 110 -24.93 1.48 2.50
N VAL A 111 -25.27 0.20 2.57
CA VAL A 111 -26.51 -0.30 1.97
C VAL A 111 -27.69 0.43 2.64
N THR A 112 -28.58 1.00 1.82
CA THR A 112 -29.76 1.76 2.25
C THR A 112 -31.04 1.19 1.69
N LEU A 113 -32.16 1.53 2.30
CA LEU A 113 -33.50 1.28 1.76
C LEU A 113 -34.25 2.61 1.67
N SER A 114 -35.26 2.63 0.77
CA SER A 114 -36.16 3.78 0.61
C SER A 114 -37.30 3.75 1.62
N LEU A 115 -38.00 4.90 1.78
CA LEU A 115 -39.18 5.02 2.63
C LEU A 115 -40.34 4.12 2.17
N THR A 116 -40.36 3.69 0.91
CA THR A 116 -41.39 2.81 0.32
C THR A 116 -41.13 1.32 0.57
N SER A 117 -39.98 0.98 1.13
CA SER A 117 -39.60 -0.41 1.43
C SER A 117 -40.43 -1.02 2.56
N THR A 118 -40.49 -2.34 2.58
CA THR A 118 -41.21 -3.14 3.56
C THR A 118 -40.26 -3.83 4.57
N VAL A 119 -40.80 -4.37 5.63
CA VAL A 119 -40.10 -5.25 6.58
C VAL A 119 -39.50 -6.47 5.85
N GLY A 120 -40.20 -6.99 4.85
CA GLY A 120 -39.71 -8.12 4.02
C GLY A 120 -38.44 -7.76 3.27
N ASP A 121 -38.41 -6.58 2.63
CA ASP A 121 -37.24 -6.07 1.90
C ASP A 121 -36.05 -5.87 2.85
N ALA A 122 -36.28 -5.30 4.03
CA ALA A 122 -35.26 -5.11 5.03
C ALA A 122 -34.64 -6.43 5.51
N LYS A 123 -35.48 -7.45 5.80
CA LYS A 123 -34.99 -8.78 6.22
C LYS A 123 -34.21 -9.50 5.11
N LEU A 124 -34.65 -9.37 3.87
CA LEU A 124 -33.94 -9.93 2.71
C LEU A 124 -32.59 -9.26 2.53
N CYS A 125 -32.56 -7.94 2.50
CA CYS A 125 -31.35 -7.14 2.37
C CYS A 125 -30.34 -7.43 3.49
N MET A 126 -30.78 -7.51 4.75
CA MET A 126 -29.93 -7.88 5.89
C MET A 126 -29.31 -9.27 5.73
N LYS A 127 -30.07 -10.23 5.19
CA LYS A 127 -29.60 -11.61 4.96
C LYS A 127 -28.59 -11.66 3.81
N GLU A 128 -28.89 -11.03 2.68
CA GLU A 128 -28.03 -11.03 1.48
C GLU A 128 -26.68 -10.36 1.75
N HIS A 129 -26.71 -9.24 2.45
CA HIS A 129 -25.50 -8.47 2.76
C HIS A 129 -24.83 -8.84 4.10
N SER A 130 -25.41 -9.77 4.89
CA SER A 130 -24.93 -10.17 6.21
C SER A 130 -24.76 -8.98 7.18
N ILE A 131 -25.72 -8.03 7.15
CA ILE A 131 -25.70 -6.80 7.95
C ILE A 131 -26.83 -6.80 8.97
N GLY A 132 -26.62 -6.13 10.10
CA GLY A 132 -27.58 -6.08 11.22
C GLY A 132 -28.30 -4.73 11.38
N GLY A 133 -28.25 -3.85 10.37
CA GLY A 133 -28.99 -2.59 10.36
C GLY A 133 -28.77 -1.82 9.07
N ILE A 134 -29.79 -1.12 8.64
CA ILE A 134 -29.87 -0.45 7.34
C ILE A 134 -30.40 0.97 7.56
N PRO A 135 -29.67 2.02 7.16
CA PRO A 135 -30.20 3.38 7.10
C PRO A 135 -31.32 3.49 6.06
N ILE A 136 -32.33 4.28 6.36
CA ILE A 136 -33.46 4.58 5.46
C ILE A 136 -33.29 6.01 4.96
N VAL A 137 -33.27 6.19 3.65
CA VAL A 137 -33.06 7.48 2.99
C VAL A 137 -34.20 7.80 2.03
N ASP A 138 -34.40 9.07 1.73
CA ASP A 138 -35.28 9.50 0.65
C ASP A 138 -34.53 9.52 -0.71
N ASP A 139 -35.25 9.87 -1.78
CA ASP A 139 -34.71 9.92 -3.15
C ASP A 139 -33.55 10.94 -3.33
N ALA A 140 -33.42 11.90 -2.41
CA ALA A 140 -32.32 12.86 -2.39
C ALA A 140 -31.11 12.36 -1.57
N GLY A 141 -31.18 11.16 -0.95
CA GLY A 141 -30.16 10.60 -0.09
C GLY A 141 -30.14 11.16 1.33
N ILE A 142 -31.18 11.89 1.72
CA ILE A 142 -31.32 12.46 3.07
C ILE A 142 -31.73 11.35 4.03
N LEU A 143 -31.04 11.24 5.15
CA LEU A 143 -31.32 10.23 6.17
C LEU A 143 -32.66 10.52 6.86
N LYS A 144 -33.54 9.52 6.91
CA LYS A 144 -34.89 9.57 7.53
C LYS A 144 -35.02 8.65 8.73
N GLY A 145 -34.21 7.61 8.81
CA GLY A 145 -34.25 6.67 9.91
C GLY A 145 -33.23 5.55 9.78
N ILE A 146 -33.29 4.64 10.72
CA ILE A 146 -32.52 3.39 10.69
C ILE A 146 -33.38 2.23 11.14
N VAL A 147 -33.26 1.07 10.51
CA VAL A 147 -33.85 -0.17 10.96
C VAL A 147 -32.76 -1.17 11.33
N THR A 148 -32.91 -1.87 12.44
CA THR A 148 -31.91 -2.82 12.96
C THR A 148 -32.56 -4.18 13.23
N ASN A 149 -31.71 -5.21 13.44
CA ASN A 149 -32.18 -6.53 13.88
C ASN A 149 -33.04 -6.47 15.14
N ARG A 150 -32.85 -5.47 16.01
CA ARG A 150 -33.66 -5.28 17.23
C ARG A 150 -35.08 -4.94 16.84
N ASP A 151 -35.27 -4.02 15.90
CA ASP A 151 -36.58 -3.53 15.48
C ASP A 151 -37.36 -4.64 14.72
N LEU A 152 -36.66 -5.50 13.98
CA LEU A 152 -37.26 -6.56 13.19
C LEU A 152 -37.42 -7.92 13.93
N ARG A 153 -36.90 -8.04 15.15
CA ARG A 153 -36.82 -9.31 15.88
C ARG A 153 -38.18 -9.98 16.07
N PHE A 154 -39.18 -9.23 16.41
CA PHE A 154 -40.53 -9.71 16.72
C PHE A 154 -41.54 -9.39 15.62
N GLU A 155 -41.16 -8.66 14.58
CA GLU A 155 -42.03 -8.31 13.47
C GLU A 155 -42.24 -9.55 12.56
N ARG A 156 -43.53 -9.89 12.36
CA ARG A 156 -43.93 -11.05 11.56
C ARG A 156 -44.55 -10.66 10.21
N ASP A 157 -45.17 -9.48 10.13
CA ASP A 157 -45.73 -8.98 8.89
C ASP A 157 -44.65 -8.45 7.94
N LYS A 158 -44.37 -9.19 6.90
CA LYS A 158 -43.39 -8.84 5.89
C LYS A 158 -43.82 -7.66 5.00
N ASN A 159 -45.12 -7.39 4.90
CA ASN A 159 -45.66 -6.34 4.03
C ASN A 159 -45.79 -4.98 4.81
N ARG A 160 -45.50 -4.99 6.11
CA ARG A 160 -45.57 -3.78 6.92
C ARG A 160 -44.56 -2.73 6.40
N PRO A 161 -45.00 -1.46 6.17
CA PRO A 161 -44.12 -0.39 5.75
C PRO A 161 -42.95 -0.17 6.73
N ILE A 162 -41.75 0.01 6.20
CA ILE A 162 -40.54 0.18 7.01
C ILE A 162 -40.61 1.42 7.92
N THR A 163 -41.33 2.46 7.51
CA THR A 163 -41.54 3.69 8.24
C THR A 163 -42.28 3.51 9.58
N GLN A 164 -43.01 2.40 9.75
CA GLN A 164 -43.72 2.09 10.98
C GLN A 164 -42.86 1.33 12.00
N VAL A 165 -41.69 0.84 11.59
CA VAL A 165 -40.80 0.03 12.44
C VAL A 165 -39.41 0.62 12.61
N MET A 166 -38.98 1.53 11.71
CA MET A 166 -37.72 2.21 11.81
C MET A 166 -37.64 3.18 12.97
N THR A 167 -36.46 3.42 13.52
CA THR A 167 -36.18 4.55 14.41
C THR A 167 -35.96 5.79 13.53
N GLY A 168 -36.95 6.72 13.54
CA GLY A 168 -36.88 7.98 12.78
C GLY A 168 -36.89 9.22 13.69
N GLU A 169 -37.61 9.17 14.83
CA GLU A 169 -37.58 10.24 15.82
C GLU A 169 -36.37 10.13 16.75
N ASN A 170 -35.75 11.26 17.07
CA ASN A 170 -34.54 11.33 17.92
C ASN A 170 -33.38 10.46 17.41
N LEU A 171 -33.23 10.38 16.09
CA LEU A 171 -32.17 9.60 15.47
C LEU A 171 -30.80 10.20 15.83
N ILE A 172 -29.97 9.40 16.48
CA ILE A 172 -28.60 9.78 16.83
C ILE A 172 -27.74 9.65 15.59
N THR A 173 -27.08 10.75 15.21
CA THR A 173 -26.19 10.83 14.05
C THR A 173 -24.88 11.49 14.44
N ALA A 174 -23.86 11.34 13.60
CA ALA A 174 -22.58 12.01 13.71
C ALA A 174 -22.29 12.86 12.47
N PRO A 175 -21.55 13.97 12.62
CA PRO A 175 -21.13 14.76 11.47
C PRO A 175 -20.04 14.04 10.66
N GLU A 176 -19.95 14.33 9.37
CA GLU A 176 -18.84 13.93 8.52
C GLU A 176 -17.50 14.39 9.11
N GLY A 177 -16.48 13.50 9.11
CA GLY A 177 -15.15 13.77 9.68
C GLY A 177 -15.04 13.50 11.18
N ILE A 178 -16.06 12.94 11.84
CA ILE A 178 -15.98 12.56 13.26
C ILE A 178 -14.81 11.60 13.51
N SER A 179 -14.10 11.78 14.63
CA SER A 179 -13.07 10.82 15.05
C SER A 179 -13.70 9.51 15.56
N MET A 180 -13.02 8.37 15.38
CA MET A 180 -13.51 7.09 15.91
C MET A 180 -13.67 7.09 17.42
N LYS A 181 -12.81 7.81 18.14
CA LYS A 181 -12.89 7.97 19.60
C LYS A 181 -14.15 8.73 20.04
N ASP A 182 -14.55 9.75 19.29
CA ASP A 182 -15.78 10.49 19.61
C ASP A 182 -17.03 9.73 19.16
N ALA A 183 -16.94 8.98 18.03
CA ALA A 183 -18.01 8.06 17.63
C ALA A 183 -18.25 6.97 18.67
N GLU A 184 -17.19 6.41 19.26
CA GLU A 184 -17.26 5.43 20.36
C GLU A 184 -18.03 6.01 21.57
N LYS A 185 -17.69 7.22 22.02
CA LYS A 185 -18.39 7.88 23.11
C LYS A 185 -19.89 8.08 22.84
N ILE A 186 -20.25 8.42 21.59
CA ILE A 186 -21.65 8.56 21.18
C ILE A 186 -22.36 7.21 21.24
N LEU A 187 -21.77 6.15 20.68
CA LEU A 187 -22.33 4.80 20.71
C LEU A 187 -22.53 4.31 22.14
N GLU A 188 -21.54 4.53 23.02
CA GLU A 188 -21.59 4.15 24.44
C GLU A 188 -22.64 4.94 25.22
N SER A 189 -22.63 6.27 25.11
CA SER A 189 -23.56 7.15 25.88
C SER A 189 -25.02 6.92 25.51
N HIS A 190 -25.30 6.62 24.23
CA HIS A 190 -26.66 6.35 23.75
C HIS A 190 -27.01 4.85 23.70
N LYS A 191 -26.08 3.97 24.06
CA LYS A 191 -26.26 2.50 24.06
C LYS A 191 -26.76 1.97 22.71
N ILE A 192 -26.22 2.51 21.62
CA ILE A 192 -26.55 2.12 20.24
C ILE A 192 -25.36 1.39 19.62
N GLU A 193 -25.63 0.49 18.67
CA GLU A 193 -24.61 -0.29 17.98
C GLU A 193 -24.25 0.28 16.60
N LYS A 194 -25.03 1.24 16.10
CA LYS A 194 -24.90 1.83 14.77
C LYS A 194 -25.13 3.32 14.81
N LEU A 195 -24.22 4.06 14.21
CA LEU A 195 -24.20 5.52 14.20
C LEU A 195 -24.11 5.99 12.74
N PRO A 196 -25.23 6.43 12.14
CA PRO A 196 -25.22 7.06 10.83
C PRO A 196 -24.39 8.35 10.85
N VAL A 197 -23.58 8.54 9.81
CA VAL A 197 -22.78 9.76 9.61
C VAL A 197 -23.40 10.57 8.49
N VAL A 198 -23.64 11.84 8.72
CA VAL A 198 -24.30 12.74 7.77
C VAL A 198 -23.45 13.98 7.49
N ASN A 199 -23.59 14.53 6.29
CA ASN A 199 -23.01 15.81 5.94
C ASN A 199 -23.87 17.00 6.42
N LYS A 200 -23.49 18.23 6.07
CA LYS A 200 -24.22 19.47 6.45
C LYS A 200 -25.65 19.52 5.92
N ASP A 201 -25.94 18.84 4.83
CA ASP A 201 -27.28 18.77 4.20
C ASP A 201 -28.09 17.57 4.70
N TYR A 202 -27.63 16.91 5.79
CA TYR A 202 -28.23 15.72 6.37
C TYR A 202 -28.29 14.51 5.41
N LYS A 203 -27.44 14.51 4.35
CA LYS A 203 -27.27 13.34 3.50
C LYS A 203 -26.38 12.31 4.18
N LEU A 204 -26.76 11.05 4.03
CA LEU A 204 -25.99 9.94 4.57
C LEU A 204 -24.65 9.81 3.81
N VAL A 205 -23.56 9.87 4.54
CA VAL A 205 -22.19 9.69 4.00
C VAL A 205 -21.49 8.44 4.52
N GLY A 206 -22.01 7.86 5.62
CA GLY A 206 -21.44 6.66 6.18
C GLY A 206 -22.24 6.07 7.35
N LEU A 207 -21.78 4.90 7.80
CA LEU A 207 -22.33 4.20 8.97
C LEU A 207 -21.17 3.66 9.81
N ILE A 208 -21.10 4.03 11.08
CA ILE A 208 -20.15 3.50 12.05
C ILE A 208 -20.87 2.46 12.89
N THR A 209 -20.25 1.28 13.10
CA THR A 209 -20.81 0.26 14.00
C THR A 209 -19.88 0.00 15.18
N PHE A 210 -20.47 -0.44 16.30
CA PHE A 210 -19.70 -0.83 17.47
C PHE A 210 -18.68 -1.94 17.16
N ARG A 211 -19.02 -2.87 16.25
CA ARG A 211 -18.11 -3.93 15.79
C ARG A 211 -16.88 -3.35 15.09
N ASP A 212 -17.05 -2.30 14.29
CA ASP A 212 -15.95 -1.65 13.58
C ASP A 212 -14.98 -1.00 14.57
N ILE A 213 -15.50 -0.34 15.61
CA ILE A 213 -14.69 0.26 16.70
C ILE A 213 -13.96 -0.83 17.50
N ALA A 214 -14.65 -1.90 17.91
CA ALA A 214 -14.04 -3.01 18.62
C ALA A 214 -12.91 -3.68 17.82
N ASN A 215 -13.10 -3.83 16.50
CA ASN A 215 -12.07 -4.35 15.60
C ASN A 215 -10.88 -3.38 15.46
N LEU A 216 -11.10 -2.07 15.52
CA LEU A 216 -10.03 -1.09 15.52
C LEU A 216 -9.13 -1.19 16.74
N GLN A 217 -9.70 -1.45 17.91
CA GLN A 217 -8.97 -1.58 19.18
C GLN A 217 -8.18 -2.89 19.26
N SER A 218 -8.67 -3.98 18.65
CA SER A 218 -8.06 -5.31 18.73
C SER A 218 -6.73 -5.46 17.96
N LYS A 219 -6.42 -4.56 17.01
CA LYS A 219 -5.20 -4.58 16.19
C LYS A 219 -4.48 -3.22 16.24
N SER A 220 -3.80 -2.98 17.34
CA SER A 220 -3.04 -1.74 17.59
C SER A 220 -1.90 -1.49 16.60
N VAL A 221 -1.42 -2.55 15.90
CA VAL A 221 -0.28 -2.50 14.99
C VAL A 221 -0.67 -2.10 13.56
N SER A 222 -1.95 -2.25 13.15
CA SER A 222 -2.39 -1.97 11.77
C SER A 222 -2.05 -0.54 11.31
N ASN A 223 -1.59 -0.41 10.07
CA ASN A 223 -1.29 0.88 9.46
C ASN A 223 -2.58 1.50 8.90
N LYS A 224 -3.08 2.52 9.57
CA LYS A 224 -4.36 3.17 9.27
C LYS A 224 -4.21 4.68 9.08
N ASP A 225 -5.12 5.26 8.28
CA ASP A 225 -5.26 6.69 8.14
C ASP A 225 -6.03 7.31 9.33
N SER A 226 -6.18 8.63 9.32
CA SER A 226 -6.83 9.38 10.41
C SER A 226 -8.28 9.01 10.66
N ILE A 227 -8.95 8.40 9.68
CA ILE A 227 -10.35 7.93 9.79
C ILE A 227 -10.47 6.41 9.93
N GLY A 228 -9.36 5.74 10.23
CA GLY A 228 -9.31 4.32 10.59
C GLY A 228 -9.31 3.33 9.43
N ARG A 229 -9.12 3.79 8.17
CA ARG A 229 -9.01 2.92 7.00
C ARG A 229 -7.57 2.45 6.81
N LEU A 230 -7.37 1.23 6.33
CA LEU A 230 -6.05 0.71 5.99
C LEU A 230 -5.37 1.61 4.94
N ARG A 231 -4.07 1.85 5.12
CA ARG A 231 -3.27 2.59 4.16
C ARG A 231 -2.82 1.71 3.01
N VAL A 232 -2.76 2.30 1.81
CA VAL A 232 -2.35 1.64 0.58
C VAL A 232 -1.65 2.63 -0.35
N ALA A 233 -0.59 2.17 -1.00
CA ALA A 233 0.06 2.88 -2.09
C ALA A 233 -0.22 2.18 -3.43
N ALA A 234 0.00 2.90 -4.53
CA ALA A 234 -0.20 2.36 -5.88
C ALA A 234 0.88 2.86 -6.85
N ALA A 235 1.31 1.98 -7.75
CA ALA A 235 2.35 2.28 -8.72
C ALA A 235 1.81 3.11 -9.91
N LEU A 236 2.65 4.04 -10.37
CA LEU A 236 2.50 4.80 -11.61
C LEU A 236 3.66 4.47 -12.55
N GLY A 237 3.39 4.54 -13.85
CA GLY A 237 4.43 4.55 -14.89
C GLY A 237 4.86 5.95 -15.31
N VAL A 238 5.77 6.02 -16.28
CA VAL A 238 6.17 7.28 -16.95
C VAL A 238 5.48 7.33 -18.31
N THR A 239 4.16 7.27 -18.29
CA THR A 239 3.25 7.21 -19.44
C THR A 239 2.44 8.49 -19.57
N LEU A 240 1.80 8.69 -20.71
CA LEU A 240 0.97 9.88 -20.96
C LEU A 240 -0.25 9.95 -20.03
N ASP A 241 -0.76 8.78 -19.62
CA ASP A 241 -1.91 8.62 -18.71
C ASP A 241 -1.55 8.67 -17.22
N ALA A 242 -0.28 8.91 -16.86
CA ALA A 242 0.17 8.86 -15.47
C ALA A 242 -0.60 9.83 -14.53
N VAL A 243 -0.94 11.03 -15.00
CA VAL A 243 -1.70 12.01 -14.21
C VAL A 243 -3.18 11.59 -14.08
N GLU A 244 -3.80 11.10 -15.16
CA GLU A 244 -5.16 10.57 -15.14
C GLU A 244 -5.29 9.38 -14.19
N ARG A 245 -4.33 8.46 -14.24
CA ARG A 245 -4.23 7.32 -13.32
C ARG A 245 -4.09 7.80 -11.86
N ALA A 246 -3.21 8.78 -11.61
CA ALA A 246 -3.08 9.38 -10.28
C ALA A 246 -4.39 10.00 -9.79
N GLU A 247 -5.14 10.69 -10.65
CA GLU A 247 -6.45 11.28 -10.31
C GLU A 247 -7.48 10.20 -9.91
N ALA A 248 -7.59 9.13 -10.68
CA ALA A 248 -8.48 8.02 -10.38
C ALA A 248 -8.11 7.32 -9.03
N LEU A 249 -6.81 7.18 -8.75
CA LEU A 249 -6.30 6.62 -7.50
C LEU A 249 -6.59 7.54 -6.30
N VAL A 250 -6.41 8.85 -6.46
CA VAL A 250 -6.75 9.85 -5.42
C VAL A 250 -8.25 9.82 -5.12
N HIS A 251 -9.11 9.79 -6.14
CA HIS A 251 -10.56 9.64 -5.96
C HIS A 251 -10.94 8.29 -5.28
N ALA A 252 -10.15 7.24 -5.48
CA ALA A 252 -10.32 5.97 -4.78
C ALA A 252 -9.81 6.00 -3.33
N GLY A 253 -9.07 7.05 -2.92
CA GLY A 253 -8.56 7.27 -1.58
C GLY A 253 -7.16 6.69 -1.33
N VAL A 254 -6.30 6.59 -2.35
CA VAL A 254 -4.90 6.17 -2.19
C VAL A 254 -4.14 7.10 -1.25
N ASP A 255 -3.24 6.57 -0.42
CA ASP A 255 -2.47 7.37 0.53
C ASP A 255 -1.15 7.90 -0.08
N ALA A 256 -0.54 7.14 -0.98
CA ALA A 256 0.66 7.53 -1.71
C ALA A 256 0.71 6.87 -3.08
N VAL A 257 1.46 7.46 -3.99
CA VAL A 257 1.79 6.84 -5.29
C VAL A 257 3.28 6.61 -5.42
N VAL A 258 3.64 5.59 -6.21
CA VAL A 258 5.03 5.21 -6.46
C VAL A 258 5.30 5.31 -7.95
N ILE A 259 6.12 6.26 -8.39
CA ILE A 259 6.66 6.27 -9.76
C ILE A 259 7.71 5.19 -9.84
N ASP A 260 7.34 4.06 -10.46
CA ASP A 260 8.09 2.81 -10.42
C ASP A 260 8.70 2.47 -11.79
N THR A 261 10.00 2.70 -11.95
CA THR A 261 10.75 2.52 -13.20
C THR A 261 12.02 1.71 -12.99
N ALA A 262 12.58 1.15 -14.07
CA ALA A 262 13.88 0.47 -14.03
C ALA A 262 15.04 1.45 -13.78
N HIS A 263 14.85 2.74 -14.12
CA HIS A 263 15.83 3.80 -13.92
C HIS A 263 15.16 5.13 -13.59
N GLY A 264 15.11 5.47 -12.27
CA GLY A 264 14.43 6.65 -11.75
C GLY A 264 15.14 7.99 -12.03
N HIS A 265 16.46 7.96 -12.29
CA HIS A 265 17.24 9.19 -12.52
C HIS A 265 17.12 9.63 -13.99
N THR A 266 15.92 9.97 -14.42
CA THR A 266 15.65 10.42 -15.79
C THR A 266 14.77 11.67 -15.84
N ARG A 267 14.91 12.43 -16.94
CA ARG A 267 14.08 13.63 -17.19
C ARG A 267 12.59 13.30 -17.21
N GLY A 268 12.20 12.14 -17.77
CA GLY A 268 10.81 11.71 -17.88
C GLY A 268 10.17 11.48 -16.50
N VAL A 269 10.90 10.83 -15.62
CA VAL A 269 10.47 10.58 -14.22
C VAL A 269 10.22 11.89 -13.48
N VAL A 270 11.15 12.84 -13.56
CA VAL A 270 11.00 14.15 -12.90
C VAL A 270 9.84 14.96 -13.49
N ALA A 271 9.62 14.84 -14.81
CA ALA A 271 8.47 15.51 -15.45
C ALA A 271 7.13 14.98 -14.92
N VAL A 272 7.00 13.66 -14.76
CA VAL A 272 5.80 13.04 -14.15
C VAL A 272 5.67 13.43 -12.69
N LEU A 273 6.75 13.35 -11.90
CA LEU A 273 6.76 13.76 -10.50
C LEU A 273 6.22 15.19 -10.33
N LYS A 274 6.76 16.16 -11.08
CA LYS A 274 6.33 17.56 -11.01
C LYS A 274 4.85 17.72 -11.37
N LYS A 275 4.38 17.08 -12.44
CA LYS A 275 2.97 17.13 -12.86
C LYS A 275 2.03 16.56 -11.80
N VAL A 276 2.40 15.43 -11.19
CA VAL A 276 1.60 14.80 -10.12
C VAL A 276 1.57 15.71 -8.88
N LYS A 277 2.72 16.24 -8.45
CA LYS A 277 2.78 17.15 -7.29
C LYS A 277 2.07 18.48 -7.54
N GLU A 278 2.11 19.02 -8.74
CA GLU A 278 1.37 20.23 -9.13
C GLU A 278 -0.16 19.99 -9.05
N ARG A 279 -0.63 18.84 -9.54
CA ARG A 279 -2.05 18.49 -9.55
C ARG A 279 -2.57 18.06 -8.17
N PHE A 280 -1.73 17.36 -7.39
CA PHE A 280 -2.06 16.80 -6.08
C PHE A 280 -0.97 17.12 -5.03
N PRO A 281 -0.86 18.37 -4.56
CA PRO A 281 0.23 18.80 -3.66
C PRO A 281 0.32 18.03 -2.34
N GLN A 282 -0.81 17.47 -1.87
CA GLN A 282 -0.89 16.74 -0.59
C GLN A 282 -0.62 15.23 -0.74
N LEU A 283 -0.53 14.72 -1.98
CA LEU A 283 -0.26 13.32 -2.23
C LEU A 283 1.23 13.05 -2.09
N ASP A 284 1.59 12.07 -1.28
CA ASP A 284 2.98 11.62 -1.20
C ASP A 284 3.37 10.85 -2.46
N VAL A 285 4.52 11.19 -3.03
CA VAL A 285 5.06 10.57 -4.24
C VAL A 285 6.43 9.98 -3.95
N VAL A 286 6.49 8.65 -3.96
CA VAL A 286 7.73 7.86 -3.89
C VAL A 286 8.30 7.71 -5.30
N VAL A 287 9.61 7.85 -5.47
CA VAL A 287 10.23 7.74 -6.79
C VAL A 287 11.35 6.68 -6.79
N GLY A 288 11.38 5.84 -7.78
CA GLY A 288 12.41 4.82 -7.99
C GLY A 288 12.36 4.15 -9.38
N ASN A 289 13.32 3.24 -9.63
CA ASN A 289 14.42 2.86 -8.74
C ASN A 289 15.69 3.65 -9.05
N ILE A 290 16.47 3.90 -8.03
CA ILE A 290 17.77 4.56 -8.10
C ILE A 290 18.84 3.72 -7.40
N ALA A 291 20.11 4.08 -7.56
CA ALA A 291 21.21 3.43 -6.88
C ALA A 291 22.31 4.40 -6.39
N THR A 292 22.24 5.67 -6.75
CA THR A 292 23.31 6.64 -6.49
C THR A 292 22.84 7.80 -5.60
N ALA A 293 23.80 8.35 -4.85
CA ALA A 293 23.61 9.56 -4.04
C ALA A 293 23.10 10.75 -4.86
N GLU A 294 23.70 10.97 -6.03
CA GLU A 294 23.32 12.05 -6.95
C GLU A 294 21.84 11.96 -7.36
N ALA A 295 21.37 10.74 -7.72
CA ALA A 295 19.97 10.53 -8.08
C ALA A 295 19.02 10.84 -6.92
N ALA A 296 19.40 10.47 -5.69
CA ALA A 296 18.58 10.71 -4.51
C ALA A 296 18.43 12.21 -4.22
N ILE A 297 19.52 12.96 -4.24
CA ILE A 297 19.52 14.41 -4.06
C ILE A 297 18.65 15.07 -5.14
N TYR A 298 18.88 14.73 -6.40
CA TYR A 298 18.16 15.30 -7.54
C TYR A 298 16.63 15.08 -7.45
N LEU A 299 16.20 13.88 -7.06
CA LEU A 299 14.77 13.56 -6.90
C LEU A 299 14.16 14.22 -5.67
N ALA A 300 14.88 14.29 -4.55
CA ALA A 300 14.43 14.97 -3.34
C ALA A 300 14.21 16.47 -3.59
N GLU A 301 15.16 17.14 -4.27
CA GLU A 301 15.05 18.55 -4.68
C GLU A 301 13.92 18.77 -5.69
N ALA A 302 13.62 17.76 -6.53
CA ALA A 302 12.50 17.81 -7.47
C ALA A 302 11.13 17.63 -6.79
N GLY A 303 11.07 17.30 -5.49
CA GLY A 303 9.86 17.20 -4.70
C GLY A 303 9.38 15.77 -4.42
N ALA A 304 10.25 14.76 -4.53
CA ALA A 304 9.93 13.40 -4.08
C ALA A 304 9.76 13.36 -2.55
N ASP A 305 8.80 12.57 -2.06
CA ASP A 305 8.54 12.39 -0.64
C ASP A 305 9.22 11.13 -0.05
N ALA A 306 9.77 10.27 -0.91
CA ALA A 306 10.68 9.17 -0.58
C ALA A 306 11.41 8.72 -1.85
N VAL A 307 12.54 8.02 -1.67
CA VAL A 307 13.27 7.39 -2.77
C VAL A 307 13.36 5.88 -2.58
N LYS A 308 13.20 5.14 -3.68
CA LYS A 308 13.27 3.68 -3.70
C LYS A 308 14.57 3.23 -4.37
N VAL A 309 15.41 2.52 -3.59
CA VAL A 309 16.79 2.18 -3.94
C VAL A 309 16.91 0.71 -4.29
N GLY A 310 17.41 0.41 -5.51
CA GLY A 310 17.68 -0.96 -5.94
C GLY A 310 17.66 -1.11 -7.46
N ILE A 311 18.84 -1.29 -8.07
CA ILE A 311 19.00 -1.57 -9.50
C ILE A 311 19.59 -2.96 -9.65
N GLY A 312 18.75 -3.91 -10.10
CA GLY A 312 19.12 -5.28 -10.39
C GLY A 312 19.32 -6.25 -9.22
N PRO A 313 18.96 -5.97 -7.94
CA PRO A 313 19.21 -6.90 -6.84
C PRO A 313 18.13 -7.98 -6.69
N GLY A 314 16.97 -7.87 -7.36
CA GLY A 314 15.86 -8.81 -7.23
C GLY A 314 16.21 -10.22 -7.69
N SER A 315 15.65 -11.26 -7.04
CA SER A 315 15.95 -12.68 -7.32
C SER A 315 15.58 -13.14 -8.72
N ILE A 316 14.58 -12.50 -9.34
CA ILE A 316 14.11 -12.77 -10.71
C ILE A 316 14.43 -11.64 -11.68
N CYS A 317 15.25 -10.67 -11.25
CA CYS A 317 15.76 -9.61 -12.10
C CYS A 317 17.03 -10.07 -12.82
N THR A 318 17.07 -9.89 -14.13
CA THR A 318 18.22 -10.24 -14.96
C THR A 318 18.92 -9.01 -15.56
N THR A 319 18.56 -7.79 -15.15
CA THR A 319 19.20 -6.54 -15.61
C THR A 319 20.72 -6.59 -15.51
N ARG A 320 21.27 -7.11 -14.41
CA ARG A 320 22.71 -7.24 -14.22
C ARG A 320 23.37 -8.20 -15.23
N VAL A 321 22.64 -9.22 -15.68
CA VAL A 321 23.14 -10.24 -16.60
C VAL A 321 22.94 -9.79 -18.05
N VAL A 322 21.77 -9.24 -18.39
CA VAL A 322 21.37 -8.87 -19.75
C VAL A 322 21.91 -7.52 -20.15
N ALA A 323 21.74 -6.50 -19.29
CA ALA A 323 22.16 -5.13 -19.57
C ALA A 323 23.55 -4.79 -18.97
N GLY A 324 24.09 -5.61 -18.07
CA GLY A 324 25.35 -5.33 -17.36
C GLY A 324 25.23 -4.14 -16.39
N VAL A 325 24.01 -3.73 -16.04
CA VAL A 325 23.71 -2.56 -15.20
C VAL A 325 23.22 -3.00 -13.83
N GLY A 326 23.73 -2.36 -12.78
CA GLY A 326 23.32 -2.63 -11.40
C GLY A 326 24.27 -1.98 -10.40
N TYR A 327 23.89 -2.09 -9.14
CA TYR A 327 24.71 -1.60 -8.03
C TYR A 327 24.62 -2.58 -6.84
N PRO A 328 25.71 -2.83 -6.07
CA PRO A 328 25.66 -3.63 -4.85
C PRO A 328 24.71 -2.99 -3.84
N GLN A 329 23.69 -3.74 -3.40
CA GLN A 329 22.50 -3.17 -2.77
C GLN A 329 22.79 -2.49 -1.43
N LEU A 330 23.62 -3.11 -0.58
CA LEU A 330 23.95 -2.52 0.73
C LEU A 330 24.68 -1.18 0.55
N SER A 331 25.68 -1.14 -0.34
CA SER A 331 26.41 0.10 -0.64
C SER A 331 25.51 1.17 -1.24
N ALA A 332 24.55 0.81 -2.10
CA ALA A 332 23.58 1.76 -2.64
C ALA A 332 22.75 2.42 -1.54
N VAL A 333 22.21 1.61 -0.63
CA VAL A 333 21.42 2.11 0.51
C VAL A 333 22.25 3.03 1.40
N MET A 334 23.48 2.60 1.77
CA MET A 334 24.37 3.39 2.62
C MET A 334 24.71 4.75 2.00
N GLN A 335 25.08 4.78 0.73
CA GLN A 335 25.45 6.02 0.04
C GLN A 335 24.28 6.98 -0.12
N VAL A 336 23.09 6.46 -0.47
CA VAL A 336 21.86 7.27 -0.60
C VAL A 336 21.46 7.85 0.75
N ALA A 337 21.42 7.04 1.80
CA ALA A 337 21.04 7.50 3.14
C ALA A 337 22.03 8.54 3.69
N ALA A 338 23.33 8.33 3.50
CA ALA A 338 24.37 9.29 3.90
C ALA A 338 24.22 10.62 3.15
N ALA A 339 24.05 10.57 1.82
CA ALA A 339 23.93 11.78 1.01
C ALA A 339 22.68 12.61 1.34
N LEU A 340 21.53 11.98 1.56
CA LEU A 340 20.31 12.68 1.97
C LEU A 340 20.51 13.36 3.33
N LYS A 341 21.14 12.68 4.28
CA LYS A 341 21.45 13.23 5.61
C LYS A 341 22.42 14.41 5.55
N GLU A 342 23.51 14.28 4.80
CA GLU A 342 24.54 15.33 4.62
C GLU A 342 23.98 16.59 3.97
N ASN A 343 23.00 16.44 3.07
CA ASN A 343 22.32 17.56 2.40
C ASN A 343 21.06 18.06 3.14
N ASN A 344 20.77 17.57 4.34
CA ASN A 344 19.57 17.90 5.13
C ASN A 344 18.24 17.62 4.40
N LEU A 345 18.22 16.64 3.51
CA LEU A 345 17.05 16.20 2.77
C LEU A 345 16.36 15.09 3.56
N GLN A 346 15.33 15.45 4.33
CA GLN A 346 14.62 14.53 5.23
C GLN A 346 13.49 13.81 4.49
N ILE A 347 13.85 12.84 3.62
CA ILE A 347 12.91 11.93 2.98
C ILE A 347 13.33 10.48 3.23
N PRO A 348 12.36 9.56 3.42
CA PRO A 348 12.64 8.14 3.66
C PRO A 348 13.34 7.45 2.48
N VAL A 349 14.15 6.45 2.83
CA VAL A 349 14.84 5.55 1.92
C VAL A 349 14.19 4.16 1.99
N ILE A 350 13.68 3.67 0.87
CA ILE A 350 13.10 2.33 0.73
C ILE A 350 14.14 1.42 0.07
N ALA A 351 14.62 0.39 0.77
CA ALA A 351 15.52 -0.60 0.20
C ALA A 351 14.71 -1.66 -0.55
N ASP A 352 14.80 -1.67 -1.90
CA ASP A 352 14.02 -2.53 -2.77
C ASP A 352 14.87 -3.63 -3.42
N GLY A 353 14.61 -4.87 -3.05
CA GLY A 353 15.24 -6.07 -3.62
C GLY A 353 16.52 -6.52 -2.91
N GLY A 354 16.98 -7.72 -3.27
CA GLY A 354 18.17 -8.36 -2.71
C GLY A 354 17.97 -9.02 -1.33
N ILE A 355 16.80 -8.90 -0.75
CA ILE A 355 16.45 -9.47 0.57
C ILE A 355 15.96 -10.89 0.39
N ARG A 356 16.70 -11.84 0.94
CA ARG A 356 16.42 -13.29 0.90
C ARG A 356 16.03 -13.87 2.26
N TYR A 357 16.58 -13.28 3.32
CA TYR A 357 16.41 -13.72 4.69
C TYR A 357 15.99 -12.55 5.58
N THR A 358 15.39 -12.87 6.73
CA THR A 358 14.99 -11.85 7.71
C THR A 358 16.17 -11.03 8.23
N GLY A 359 17.37 -11.62 8.32
CA GLY A 359 18.59 -10.90 8.68
C GLY A 359 18.98 -9.79 7.69
N ASP A 360 18.62 -9.92 6.42
CA ASP A 360 18.92 -8.89 5.41
C ASP A 360 18.06 -7.64 5.61
N ILE A 361 16.84 -7.79 6.16
CA ILE A 361 15.99 -6.67 6.57
C ILE A 361 16.71 -5.80 7.60
N VAL A 362 17.27 -6.46 8.62
CA VAL A 362 18.00 -5.77 9.70
C VAL A 362 19.24 -5.07 9.15
N LYS A 363 19.98 -5.72 8.22
CA LYS A 363 21.15 -5.11 7.57
C LYS A 363 20.76 -3.89 6.74
N ALA A 364 19.64 -3.93 6.01
CA ALA A 364 19.13 -2.81 5.24
C ALA A 364 18.78 -1.59 6.13
N ILE A 365 18.07 -1.84 7.22
CA ILE A 365 17.72 -0.80 8.20
C ILE A 365 18.99 -0.23 8.86
N ALA A 366 19.93 -1.08 9.26
CA ALA A 366 21.20 -0.66 9.84
C ALA A 366 22.06 0.17 8.84
N ALA A 367 21.90 -0.10 7.53
CA ALA A 367 22.55 0.67 6.46
C ALA A 367 21.90 2.05 6.20
N GLY A 368 20.78 2.34 6.84
CA GLY A 368 20.10 3.64 6.76
C GLY A 368 18.80 3.62 5.93
N ALA A 369 18.27 2.45 5.56
CA ALA A 369 16.93 2.38 5.02
C ALA A 369 15.89 2.60 6.12
N ASP A 370 14.82 3.34 5.80
CA ASP A 370 13.67 3.51 6.70
C ASP A 370 12.75 2.31 6.63
N CYS A 371 12.58 1.71 5.45
CA CYS A 371 11.82 0.47 5.28
C CYS A 371 12.37 -0.36 4.12
N VAL A 372 11.89 -1.59 4.03
CA VAL A 372 12.30 -2.55 2.99
C VAL A 372 11.11 -2.96 2.12
N MET A 373 11.33 -3.06 0.81
CA MET A 373 10.34 -3.58 -0.12
C MET A 373 10.65 -5.05 -0.45
N LEU A 374 9.64 -5.90 -0.25
CA LEU A 374 9.75 -7.36 -0.40
C LEU A 374 8.92 -7.85 -1.58
N GLY A 375 9.56 -8.57 -2.50
CA GLY A 375 8.91 -9.28 -3.61
C GLY A 375 8.89 -10.80 -3.35
N SER A 376 10.06 -11.45 -3.51
CA SER A 376 10.18 -12.92 -3.48
C SER A 376 9.73 -13.56 -2.16
N LEU A 377 10.02 -12.94 -1.03
CA LEU A 377 9.60 -13.44 0.29
C LEU A 377 8.07 -13.46 0.48
N LEU A 378 7.35 -12.60 -0.26
CA LEU A 378 5.90 -12.50 -0.20
C LEU A 378 5.18 -13.21 -1.36
N ALA A 379 5.89 -13.56 -2.45
CA ALA A 379 5.28 -14.14 -3.64
C ALA A 379 4.62 -15.50 -3.40
N GLY A 380 5.10 -16.29 -2.44
CA GLY A 380 4.57 -17.63 -2.12
C GLY A 380 3.46 -17.67 -1.08
N ILE A 381 3.06 -16.53 -0.49
CA ILE A 381 2.01 -16.53 0.54
C ILE A 381 0.60 -16.55 -0.05
N LYS A 382 -0.40 -16.89 0.76
CA LYS A 382 -1.79 -17.08 0.32
C LYS A 382 -2.37 -15.82 -0.34
N GLU A 383 -2.03 -14.67 0.19
CA GLU A 383 -2.57 -13.35 -0.21
C GLU A 383 -1.98 -12.81 -1.51
N SER A 384 -0.87 -13.38 -2.01
CA SER A 384 -0.32 -12.99 -3.31
C SER A 384 -1.18 -13.51 -4.46
N PRO A 385 -1.30 -12.78 -5.59
CA PRO A 385 -2.23 -13.12 -6.68
C PRO A 385 -1.76 -14.28 -7.58
N GLY A 386 -0.51 -14.74 -7.48
CA GLY A 386 0.02 -15.80 -8.35
C GLY A 386 -0.77 -17.11 -8.30
N GLU A 387 -0.85 -17.80 -9.43
CA GLU A 387 -1.51 -19.09 -9.53
C GLU A 387 -0.80 -20.19 -8.74
N THR A 388 -1.60 -21.06 -8.09
CA THR A 388 -1.05 -22.20 -7.37
C THR A 388 -0.74 -23.34 -8.32
N ILE A 389 0.51 -23.77 -8.37
CA ILE A 389 1.02 -24.86 -9.18
C ILE A 389 1.48 -25.99 -8.27
N ILE A 390 1.15 -27.24 -8.63
CA ILE A 390 1.67 -28.43 -7.94
C ILE A 390 2.86 -28.95 -8.77
N PHE A 391 4.02 -28.94 -8.17
CA PHE A 391 5.25 -29.46 -8.78
C PHE A 391 5.96 -30.39 -7.79
N GLU A 392 6.30 -31.61 -8.20
CA GLU A 392 6.93 -32.64 -7.34
C GLU A 392 6.23 -32.83 -5.98
N GLY A 393 4.88 -32.83 -5.98
CA GLY A 393 4.07 -33.03 -4.77
C GLY A 393 4.04 -31.83 -3.80
N ARG A 394 4.64 -30.70 -4.15
CA ARG A 394 4.63 -29.47 -3.37
C ARG A 394 3.84 -28.38 -4.07
N LYS A 395 3.26 -27.46 -3.30
CA LYS A 395 2.53 -26.30 -3.81
C LYS A 395 3.48 -25.12 -3.98
N PHE A 396 3.44 -24.52 -5.16
CA PHE A 396 4.17 -23.31 -5.52
C PHE A 396 3.21 -22.27 -6.06
N LYS A 397 3.60 -21.00 -6.02
CA LYS A 397 2.97 -19.93 -6.80
C LYS A 397 3.89 -19.50 -7.93
N SER A 398 3.30 -19.19 -9.08
CA SER A 398 4.00 -18.51 -10.16
C SER A 398 4.42 -17.12 -9.68
N TYR A 399 5.68 -16.78 -9.92
CA TYR A 399 6.29 -15.53 -9.54
C TYR A 399 7.12 -15.01 -10.69
N ARG A 400 6.87 -13.77 -11.15
CA ARG A 400 7.54 -13.19 -12.31
C ARG A 400 8.10 -11.81 -12.06
N GLY A 401 9.26 -11.54 -12.68
CA GLY A 401 9.84 -10.20 -12.72
C GLY A 401 9.03 -9.28 -13.63
N MET A 402 8.95 -8.00 -13.29
CA MET A 402 8.27 -7.00 -14.11
C MET A 402 8.94 -6.79 -15.46
N GLY A 403 10.21 -7.19 -15.63
CA GLY A 403 10.94 -7.23 -16.90
C GLY A 403 10.84 -8.55 -17.65
N SER A 404 10.02 -9.51 -17.22
CA SER A 404 9.77 -10.73 -18.01
C SER A 404 8.90 -10.43 -19.23
N VAL A 405 9.00 -11.26 -20.27
CA VAL A 405 8.19 -11.11 -21.50
C VAL A 405 6.69 -11.12 -21.14
N GLU A 406 6.29 -12.01 -20.24
CA GLU A 406 4.92 -12.16 -19.81
C GLU A 406 4.40 -10.91 -19.09
N ALA A 407 5.20 -10.30 -18.22
CA ALA A 407 4.82 -9.07 -17.55
C ALA A 407 4.75 -7.88 -18.53
N MET A 408 5.67 -7.80 -19.48
CA MET A 408 5.67 -6.77 -20.51
C MET A 408 4.46 -6.85 -21.43
N GLN A 409 3.95 -8.04 -21.73
CA GLN A 409 2.72 -8.24 -22.50
C GLN A 409 1.48 -7.71 -21.78
N HIS A 410 1.52 -7.61 -20.44
CA HIS A 410 0.41 -7.15 -19.60
C HIS A 410 0.53 -5.69 -19.15
N GLY A 411 1.53 -4.92 -19.64
CA GLY A 411 1.60 -3.47 -19.41
C GLY A 411 2.85 -2.95 -18.71
N SER A 412 3.89 -3.78 -18.47
CA SER A 412 5.13 -3.31 -17.82
C SER A 412 6.23 -2.83 -18.79
N LYS A 413 5.95 -2.73 -20.08
CA LYS A 413 6.92 -2.28 -21.09
C LYS A 413 7.51 -0.90 -20.79
N ASP A 414 6.68 0.04 -20.35
CA ASP A 414 7.07 1.41 -20.02
C ASP A 414 8.05 1.49 -18.85
N ARG A 415 8.00 0.54 -17.90
CA ARG A 415 8.99 0.42 -16.82
C ARG A 415 10.42 0.30 -17.34
N TYR A 416 10.58 -0.35 -18.50
CA TYR A 416 11.85 -0.64 -19.16
C TYR A 416 12.05 0.20 -20.43
N PHE A 417 11.26 1.26 -20.61
CA PHE A 417 11.33 2.17 -21.77
C PHE A 417 11.17 1.45 -23.12
N GLN A 418 10.35 0.38 -23.16
CA GLN A 418 10.06 -0.42 -24.35
C GLN A 418 8.59 -0.33 -24.78
N ASP A 419 7.88 0.71 -24.34
CA ASP A 419 6.46 0.94 -24.60
C ASP A 419 6.11 1.19 -26.06
N VAL A 420 7.06 1.67 -26.87
CA VAL A 420 6.92 1.91 -28.31
C VAL A 420 7.12 0.67 -29.18
N GLU A 421 7.59 -0.45 -28.63
CA GLU A 421 7.83 -1.70 -29.39
C GLU A 421 6.61 -2.62 -29.31
N ASP A 422 6.00 -2.89 -30.45
CA ASP A 422 4.82 -3.77 -30.55
C ASP A 422 5.18 -5.23 -30.85
N ASP A 423 6.34 -5.48 -31.44
CA ASP A 423 6.81 -6.84 -31.76
C ASP A 423 7.43 -7.48 -30.51
N ILE A 424 6.73 -8.47 -29.94
CA ILE A 424 7.14 -9.22 -28.76
C ILE A 424 8.55 -9.83 -28.93
N LYS A 425 8.91 -10.23 -30.17
CA LYS A 425 10.20 -10.84 -30.46
C LYS A 425 11.38 -9.86 -30.37
N LYS A 426 11.10 -8.57 -30.37
CA LYS A 426 12.10 -7.51 -30.25
C LYS A 426 12.24 -6.97 -28.82
N LEU A 427 11.35 -7.37 -27.90
CA LEU A 427 11.47 -7.00 -26.50
C LEU A 427 12.73 -7.64 -25.91
N VAL A 428 13.47 -6.86 -25.12
CA VAL A 428 14.64 -7.33 -24.37
C VAL A 428 14.19 -7.59 -22.92
N PRO A 429 14.03 -8.87 -22.52
CA PRO A 429 13.59 -9.19 -21.17
C PRO A 429 14.73 -8.98 -20.16
N GLU A 430 14.42 -8.26 -19.09
CA GLU A 430 15.28 -8.06 -17.93
C GLU A 430 14.74 -8.75 -16.67
N GLY A 431 13.95 -9.79 -16.84
CA GLY A 431 13.38 -10.60 -15.77
C GLY A 431 12.93 -11.96 -16.25
N ILE A 432 12.80 -12.88 -15.31
CA ILE A 432 12.36 -14.26 -15.55
C ILE A 432 11.08 -14.57 -14.77
N VAL A 433 10.44 -15.68 -15.15
CA VAL A 433 9.37 -16.34 -14.39
C VAL A 433 9.99 -17.46 -13.57
N GLY A 434 9.60 -17.55 -12.30
CA GLY A 434 10.03 -18.60 -11.38
C GLY A 434 8.86 -19.11 -10.53
N LEU A 435 9.17 -20.03 -9.64
CA LEU A 435 8.23 -20.61 -8.71
C LEU A 435 8.63 -20.22 -7.28
N SER A 436 7.67 -19.73 -6.50
CA SER A 436 7.84 -19.50 -5.07
C SER A 436 7.11 -20.59 -4.28
N LEU A 437 7.81 -21.25 -3.37
CA LEU A 437 7.23 -22.29 -2.52
C LEU A 437 6.17 -21.68 -1.60
N ILE A 438 5.00 -22.29 -1.55
CA ILE A 438 3.97 -21.90 -0.60
C ILE A 438 4.35 -22.44 0.78
N HIS A 439 4.67 -21.52 1.70
CA HIS A 439 4.82 -21.84 3.11
C HIS A 439 3.45 -21.94 3.76
N ILE A 440 3.18 -23.08 4.36
CA ILE A 440 1.94 -23.37 5.10
C ILE A 440 2.10 -22.86 6.53
#